data_fb1ae1fa6aed8029a02492b1c34d452f
#
_entry.id   fb1ae1fa6aed8029a02492b1c34d452f
#
_cell.length_a   1.000
_cell.length_b   1.000
_cell.length_c   1.000
_cell.angle_alpha   90.00
_cell.angle_beta   90.00
_cell.angle_gamma   90.00
#
_symmetry.space_group_name_H-M   'P 1'
#
loop_
_entity.id
_entity.type
_entity.pdbx_description
1 polymer ?
#
loop_
_entity_poly.entity_id
_entity_poly.type
_entity_poly.pdbx_seq_one_letter_code
_entity_poly.pdbx_strand_id
1 'polypeptide(L)'
;SQTLDELVVVGYGVQKKENLTGAVASMNAENLATRPVSSLSSALAGEMAGVTAVQTSGAPGGQNASITVRGQNSVNAASPLVIVDGVPGSMNVINPAEIESVTVLKDAASAAIYGVQAANGVILITTKKGKTGKTTVSYNATFSWSSLLAKLDLVDAYGYAYLYNEAYLN
;
A
#
# COMPACT_ATOMS: atom_id res chain seq x y z
N SER A 1 -27.68 -19.95 -4.28
CA SER A 1 -26.42 -19.27 -4.00
C SER A 1 -26.04 -18.48 -5.25
N GLN A 2 -26.26 -17.17 -5.23
CA GLN A 2 -25.75 -16.28 -6.28
C GLN A 2 -24.25 -16.15 -6.03
N THR A 3 -23.42 -16.73 -6.88
CA THR A 3 -22.00 -16.41 -6.96
C THR A 3 -21.92 -14.98 -7.43
N LEU A 4 -21.48 -14.08 -6.55
CA LEU A 4 -21.14 -12.71 -6.91
C LEU A 4 -19.95 -12.81 -7.88
N ASP A 5 -20.19 -12.51 -9.15
CA ASP A 5 -19.15 -12.38 -10.16
C ASP A 5 -18.21 -11.24 -9.74
N GLU A 6 -17.08 -11.57 -9.17
CA GLU A 6 -16.07 -10.57 -8.80
C GLU A 6 -15.45 -10.00 -10.09
N LEU A 7 -15.76 -8.74 -10.37
CA LEU A 7 -15.21 -8.00 -11.50
C LEU A 7 -13.89 -7.37 -11.10
N VAL A 8 -12.85 -7.63 -11.88
CA VAL A 8 -11.50 -7.07 -11.66
C VAL A 8 -11.17 -6.11 -12.79
N VAL A 9 -10.69 -4.93 -12.43
CA VAL A 9 -10.20 -3.95 -13.40
C VAL A 9 -8.83 -4.40 -13.89
N VAL A 10 -8.69 -4.60 -15.20
CA VAL A 10 -7.43 -5.00 -15.85
C VAL A 10 -7.16 -4.07 -17.01
N GLY A 11 -6.12 -3.27 -16.89
CA GLY A 11 -5.75 -2.32 -17.93
C GLY A 11 -6.84 -1.29 -18.21
N TYR A 12 -7.30 -1.22 -19.45
CA TYR A 12 -8.34 -0.30 -19.88
C TYR A 12 -9.77 -0.89 -19.84
N GLY A 13 -9.94 -2.06 -19.21
CA GLY A 13 -11.24 -2.76 -19.18
C GLY A 13 -11.51 -3.46 -17.86
N VAL A 14 -12.77 -3.88 -17.70
CA VAL A 14 -13.21 -4.70 -16.57
C VAL A 14 -13.43 -6.12 -17.07
N GLN A 15 -12.78 -7.10 -16.43
CA GLN A 15 -12.96 -8.53 -16.75
C GLN A 15 -13.37 -9.30 -15.50
N LYS A 16 -14.06 -10.43 -15.71
CA LYS A 16 -14.38 -11.34 -14.62
C LYS A 16 -13.10 -12.02 -14.15
N LYS A 17 -12.94 -12.16 -12.84
CA LYS A 17 -11.74 -12.78 -12.21
C LYS A 17 -11.46 -14.18 -12.76
N GLU A 18 -12.50 -14.93 -13.08
CA GLU A 18 -12.41 -16.28 -13.66
C GLU A 18 -11.72 -16.31 -15.04
N ASN A 19 -11.75 -15.21 -15.80
CA ASN A 19 -11.16 -15.10 -17.12
C ASN A 19 -9.71 -14.60 -17.10
N LEU A 20 -9.19 -14.30 -15.92
CA LEU A 20 -7.82 -13.83 -15.76
C LEU A 20 -6.87 -15.02 -15.60
N THR A 21 -6.09 -15.29 -16.63
CA THR A 21 -5.04 -16.32 -16.61
C THR A 21 -3.80 -15.88 -15.81
N GLY A 22 -3.70 -14.61 -15.46
CA GLY A 22 -2.59 -14.01 -14.75
C GLY A 22 -2.73 -14.07 -13.22
N ALA A 23 -1.61 -14.02 -12.50
CA ALA A 23 -1.59 -13.95 -11.03
C ALA A 23 -2.02 -12.56 -10.54
N VAL A 24 -3.32 -12.37 -10.36
CA VAL A 24 -3.94 -11.12 -9.90
C VAL A 24 -4.44 -11.29 -8.47
N ALA A 25 -4.20 -10.30 -7.61
CA ALA A 25 -4.85 -10.18 -6.31
C ALA A 25 -5.70 -8.91 -6.29
N SER A 26 -6.94 -9.03 -5.83
CA SER A 26 -7.88 -7.91 -5.68
C SER A 26 -8.35 -7.80 -4.24
N MET A 27 -8.60 -6.57 -3.81
CA MET A 27 -9.17 -6.25 -2.50
C MET A 27 -10.22 -5.15 -2.68
N ASN A 28 -11.37 -5.34 -2.06
CA ASN A 28 -12.49 -4.38 -2.10
C ASN A 28 -12.41 -3.38 -0.94
N ALA A 29 -13.11 -2.25 -1.09
CA ALA A 29 -13.18 -1.18 -0.12
C ALA A 29 -13.65 -1.61 1.29
N GLU A 30 -14.48 -2.64 1.39
CA GLU A 30 -15.02 -3.13 2.67
C GLU A 30 -13.90 -3.63 3.60
N ASN A 31 -12.89 -4.31 3.02
CA ASN A 31 -11.74 -4.80 3.78
C ASN A 31 -10.79 -3.66 4.21
N LEU A 32 -10.74 -2.58 3.44
CA LEU A 32 -9.97 -1.37 3.77
C LEU A 32 -10.63 -0.57 4.90
N ALA A 33 -11.96 -0.47 4.89
CA ALA A 33 -12.72 0.34 5.84
C ALA A 33 -12.69 -0.21 7.28
N THR A 34 -12.41 -1.49 7.47
CA THR A 34 -12.36 -2.14 8.80
C THR A 34 -11.10 -1.78 9.60
N ARG A 35 -10.08 -1.22 8.96
CA ARG A 35 -8.81 -0.86 9.60
C ARG A 35 -8.65 0.66 9.72
N PRO A 36 -8.46 1.19 10.92
CA PRO A 36 -8.14 2.60 11.12
C PRO A 36 -6.65 2.84 10.78
N VAL A 37 -6.33 2.80 9.49
CA VAL A 37 -4.95 3.06 9.01
C VAL A 37 -4.87 4.44 8.37
N SER A 38 -3.77 5.11 8.62
CA SER A 38 -3.52 6.47 8.12
C SER A 38 -3.03 6.51 6.67
N SER A 39 -2.54 5.39 6.12
CA SER A 39 -2.06 5.32 4.75
C SER A 39 -2.53 4.03 4.05
N LEU A 40 -2.79 4.13 2.75
CA LEU A 40 -3.15 2.98 1.93
C LEU A 40 -2.04 1.92 1.90
N SER A 41 -0.78 2.35 1.85
CA SER A 41 0.36 1.43 1.85
C SER A 41 0.40 0.55 3.11
N SER A 42 0.06 1.10 4.27
CA SER A 42 -0.05 0.35 5.52
C SER A 42 -1.29 -0.55 5.55
N ALA A 43 -2.39 -0.14 4.91
CA ALA A 43 -3.62 -0.93 4.81
C ALA A 43 -3.43 -2.22 4.01
N LEU A 44 -2.58 -2.19 2.99
CA LEU A 44 -2.28 -3.34 2.13
C LEU A 44 -1.39 -4.40 2.81
N ALA A 45 -0.78 -4.07 3.95
CA ALA A 45 0.11 -4.97 4.67
C ALA A 45 -0.64 -6.22 5.15
N GLY A 46 -0.24 -7.39 4.66
CA GLY A 46 -0.80 -8.68 5.05
C GLY A 46 -2.15 -9.06 4.42
N GLU A 47 -2.76 -8.18 3.62
CA GLU A 47 -4.08 -8.41 3.01
C GLU A 47 -4.01 -9.12 1.65
N MET A 48 -2.91 -8.95 0.94
CA MET A 48 -2.77 -9.47 -0.41
C MET A 48 -1.62 -10.47 -0.52
N ALA A 49 -1.92 -11.70 -0.92
CA ALA A 49 -0.89 -12.72 -1.14
C ALA A 49 0.15 -12.25 -2.18
N GLY A 50 1.44 -12.34 -1.84
CA GLY A 50 2.55 -11.93 -2.69
C GLY A 50 2.81 -10.41 -2.74
N VAL A 51 2.17 -9.65 -1.87
CA VAL A 51 2.45 -8.24 -1.62
C VAL A 51 3.06 -8.12 -0.23
N THR A 52 4.26 -7.58 -0.15
CA THR A 52 4.94 -7.30 1.12
C THR A 52 4.98 -5.80 1.34
N ALA A 53 4.48 -5.35 2.47
CA ALA A 53 4.56 -3.96 2.88
C ALA A 53 5.43 -3.87 4.15
N VAL A 54 6.51 -3.12 4.07
CA VAL A 54 7.46 -2.93 5.18
C VAL A 54 7.45 -1.47 5.60
N GLN A 55 7.07 -1.24 6.84
CA GLN A 55 7.17 0.08 7.44
C GLN A 55 8.54 0.22 8.11
N THR A 56 9.37 1.12 7.61
CA THR A 56 10.73 1.32 8.10
C THR A 56 10.83 2.30 9.27
N SER A 57 9.77 3.07 9.52
CA SER A 57 9.72 4.06 10.59
C SER A 57 8.43 3.95 11.37
N GLY A 58 8.52 3.93 12.70
CA GLY A 58 7.39 4.07 13.62
C GLY A 58 7.15 5.51 14.08
N ALA A 59 7.86 6.48 13.50
CA ALA A 59 7.72 7.88 13.89
C ALA A 59 6.33 8.41 13.49
N PRO A 60 5.72 9.27 14.33
CA PRO A 60 4.49 9.95 13.98
C PRO A 60 4.63 10.71 12.66
N GLY A 61 3.71 10.49 11.70
CA GLY A 61 3.78 11.07 10.37
C GLY A 61 4.60 10.28 9.33
N GLY A 62 5.44 9.34 9.75
CA GLY A 62 6.24 8.47 8.88
C GLY A 62 5.60 7.11 8.58
N GLN A 63 4.29 7.07 8.45
CA GLN A 63 3.52 5.80 8.40
C GLN A 63 3.42 5.16 7.01
N ASN A 64 4.17 5.67 6.03
CA ASN A 64 4.18 5.09 4.69
C ASN A 64 4.99 3.79 4.67
N ALA A 65 4.36 2.71 4.24
CA ALA A 65 5.04 1.45 4.04
C ALA A 65 5.65 1.38 2.63
N SER A 66 6.85 0.82 2.54
CA SER A 66 7.45 0.42 1.26
C SER A 66 6.79 -0.87 0.80
N ILE A 67 6.23 -0.86 -0.40
CA ILE A 67 5.55 -2.03 -0.97
C ILE A 67 6.44 -2.70 -1.99
N THR A 68 6.51 -4.02 -1.92
CA THR A 68 7.13 -4.88 -2.92
C THR A 68 6.16 -5.97 -3.36
N VAL A 69 6.18 -6.30 -4.65
CA VAL A 69 5.36 -7.35 -5.23
C VAL A 69 6.26 -8.53 -5.60
N ARG A 70 5.97 -9.72 -5.05
CA ARG A 70 6.80 -10.93 -5.22
C ARG A 70 8.26 -10.80 -4.74
N GLY A 71 8.52 -9.92 -3.77
CA GLY A 71 9.86 -9.67 -3.24
C GLY A 71 10.68 -8.69 -4.09
N GLN A 72 11.93 -8.51 -3.71
CA GLN A 72 12.86 -7.62 -4.43
C GLN A 72 13.49 -8.38 -5.60
N ASN A 73 13.14 -8.00 -6.82
CA ASN A 73 13.67 -8.58 -8.04
C ASN A 73 14.93 -7.86 -8.56
N SER A 74 15.32 -6.76 -7.96
CA SER A 74 16.47 -5.93 -8.36
C SER A 74 17.20 -5.37 -7.16
N VAL A 75 18.51 -5.24 -7.28
CA VAL A 75 19.38 -4.58 -6.28
C VAL A 75 18.96 -3.11 -6.05
N ASN A 76 18.38 -2.48 -7.05
CA ASN A 76 17.88 -1.09 -6.97
C ASN A 76 16.44 -0.97 -6.45
N ALA A 77 15.92 -1.97 -5.73
CA ALA A 77 14.64 -1.94 -5.01
C ALA A 77 13.56 -1.04 -5.65
N ALA A 78 13.28 -1.25 -6.95
CA ALA A 78 12.29 -0.44 -7.64
C ALA A 78 10.88 -0.77 -7.12
N SER A 79 10.16 0.26 -6.70
CA SER A 79 8.79 0.16 -6.24
C SER A 79 7.86 -0.27 -7.39
N PRO A 80 6.75 -0.95 -7.10
CA PRO A 80 5.74 -1.27 -8.11
C PRO A 80 5.16 0.02 -8.71
N LEU A 81 4.71 -0.05 -9.96
CA LEU A 81 4.03 1.04 -10.62
C LEU A 81 2.62 1.20 -10.03
N VAL A 82 2.29 2.39 -9.56
CA VAL A 82 0.96 2.70 -9.04
C VAL A 82 0.17 3.46 -10.08
N ILE A 83 -1.03 2.98 -10.38
CA ILE A 83 -1.96 3.60 -11.32
C ILE A 83 -3.28 3.86 -10.60
N VAL A 84 -3.72 5.11 -10.63
CA VAL A 84 -4.94 5.59 -10.01
C VAL A 84 -5.91 6.02 -11.11
N ASP A 85 -7.03 5.33 -11.22
CA ASP A 85 -8.04 5.57 -12.26
C ASP A 85 -7.46 5.67 -13.69
N GLY A 86 -6.44 4.86 -13.96
CA GLY A 86 -5.76 4.82 -15.27
C GLY A 86 -4.57 5.77 -15.44
N VAL A 87 -4.25 6.59 -14.43
CA VAL A 87 -3.13 7.55 -14.48
C VAL A 87 -2.05 7.13 -13.47
N PRO A 88 -0.76 7.17 -13.85
CA PRO A 88 0.33 6.96 -12.91
C PRO A 88 0.27 7.97 -11.76
N GLY A 89 0.37 7.48 -10.52
CA GLY A 89 0.22 8.30 -9.33
C GLY A 89 0.89 7.71 -8.10
N SER A 90 0.66 8.34 -6.95
CA SER A 90 1.17 7.85 -5.65
C SER A 90 0.01 7.40 -4.76
N MET A 91 0.14 6.23 -4.16
CA MET A 91 -0.89 5.71 -3.25
C MET A 91 -0.96 6.47 -1.92
N ASN A 92 0.11 7.18 -1.56
CA ASN A 92 0.17 7.90 -0.28
C ASN A 92 -0.66 9.20 -0.25
N VAL A 93 -1.11 9.65 -1.42
CA VAL A 93 -1.91 10.89 -1.57
C VAL A 93 -3.42 10.58 -1.50
N ILE A 94 -3.80 9.30 -1.66
CA ILE A 94 -5.20 8.90 -1.76
C ILE A 94 -5.74 8.56 -0.37
N ASN A 95 -6.91 9.11 -0.07
CA ASN A 95 -7.61 8.74 1.14
C ASN A 95 -8.18 7.31 0.99
N PRO A 96 -7.85 6.36 1.89
CA PRO A 96 -8.38 5.01 1.85
C PRO A 96 -9.91 4.93 1.77
N ALA A 97 -10.62 5.90 2.32
CA ALA A 97 -12.08 5.97 2.29
C ALA A 97 -12.66 6.23 0.88
N GLU A 98 -11.87 6.80 -0.04
CA GLU A 98 -12.28 7.09 -1.42
C GLU A 98 -12.07 5.91 -2.37
N ILE A 99 -11.41 4.85 -1.92
CA ILE A 99 -11.07 3.69 -2.74
C ILE A 99 -12.27 2.77 -2.87
N GLU A 100 -12.54 2.30 -4.08
CA GLU A 100 -13.51 1.26 -4.39
C GLU A 100 -12.85 -0.12 -4.40
N SER A 101 -11.71 -0.23 -5.08
CA SER A 101 -10.95 -1.47 -5.14
C SER A 101 -9.46 -1.23 -5.39
N VAL A 102 -8.63 -2.17 -4.94
CA VAL A 102 -7.21 -2.24 -5.25
C VAL A 102 -6.93 -3.57 -5.91
N THR A 103 -6.29 -3.54 -7.06
CA THR A 103 -5.90 -4.73 -7.82
C THR A 103 -4.40 -4.73 -8.03
N VAL A 104 -3.73 -5.85 -7.75
CA VAL A 104 -2.29 -5.99 -7.95
C VAL A 104 -2.02 -7.01 -9.05
N LEU A 105 -1.39 -6.55 -10.13
CA LEU A 105 -0.90 -7.38 -11.22
C LEU A 105 0.52 -7.83 -10.87
N LYS A 106 0.65 -9.13 -10.61
CA LYS A 106 1.91 -9.70 -10.10
C LYS A 106 2.78 -10.30 -11.19
N ASP A 107 2.23 -10.62 -12.35
CA ASP A 107 2.96 -11.22 -13.44
C ASP A 107 3.26 -10.24 -14.57
N ALA A 108 4.32 -10.54 -15.33
CA ALA A 108 4.76 -9.72 -16.44
C ALA A 108 3.74 -9.69 -17.60
N ALA A 109 2.96 -10.76 -17.79
CA ALA A 109 1.98 -10.83 -18.87
C ALA A 109 0.83 -9.84 -18.63
N SER A 110 0.27 -9.81 -17.42
CA SER A 110 -0.78 -8.86 -17.03
C SER A 110 -0.25 -7.41 -16.95
N ALA A 111 1.03 -7.24 -16.61
CA ALA A 111 1.66 -5.92 -16.46
C ALA A 111 2.19 -5.34 -17.78
N ALA A 112 2.31 -6.17 -18.84
CA ALA A 112 2.97 -5.81 -20.11
C ALA A 112 2.39 -4.55 -20.78
N ILE A 113 1.08 -4.30 -20.64
CA ILE A 113 0.42 -3.12 -21.20
C ILE A 113 0.93 -1.79 -20.60
N TYR A 114 1.54 -1.83 -19.43
CA TYR A 114 2.09 -0.66 -18.73
C TYR A 114 3.59 -0.45 -19.00
N GLY A 115 4.19 -1.30 -19.85
CA GLY A 115 5.58 -1.16 -20.31
C GLY A 115 6.62 -1.53 -19.25
N VAL A 116 7.86 -1.06 -19.47
CA VAL A 116 9.03 -1.44 -18.66
C VAL A 116 8.91 -1.06 -17.19
N GLN A 117 8.21 0.03 -16.88
CA GLN A 117 8.01 0.48 -15.49
C GLN A 117 7.19 -0.51 -14.66
N ALA A 118 6.45 -1.39 -15.32
CA ALA A 118 5.63 -2.41 -14.68
C ALA A 118 6.39 -3.70 -14.33
N ALA A 119 7.70 -3.76 -14.58
CA ALA A 119 8.52 -4.96 -14.35
C ALA A 119 8.50 -5.44 -12.89
N ASN A 120 8.29 -4.52 -11.93
CA ASN A 120 8.19 -4.83 -10.50
C ASN A 120 6.76 -5.02 -10.01
N GLY A 121 5.81 -5.21 -10.93
CA GLY A 121 4.38 -5.31 -10.66
C GLY A 121 3.65 -3.97 -10.79
N VAL A 122 2.33 -4.06 -10.90
CA VAL A 122 1.45 -2.88 -11.02
C VAL A 122 0.38 -2.95 -9.95
N ILE A 123 0.14 -1.83 -9.29
CA ILE A 123 -0.94 -1.64 -8.33
C ILE A 123 -1.98 -0.71 -8.97
N LEU A 124 -3.14 -1.25 -9.30
CA LEU A 124 -4.26 -0.51 -9.85
C LEU A 124 -5.18 -0.10 -8.71
N ILE A 125 -5.44 1.18 -8.58
CA ILE A 125 -6.35 1.75 -7.60
C ILE A 125 -7.53 2.33 -8.36
N THR A 126 -8.73 1.86 -8.03
CA THR A 126 -9.98 2.41 -8.56
C THR A 126 -10.66 3.18 -7.45
N THR A 127 -10.98 4.45 -7.71
CA THR A 127 -11.70 5.28 -6.76
C THR A 127 -13.21 5.17 -6.93
N LYS A 128 -13.95 5.47 -5.87
CA LYS A 128 -15.42 5.48 -5.89
C LYS A 128 -15.93 6.54 -6.84
N LYS A 129 -16.72 6.12 -7.81
CA LYS A 129 -17.36 7.03 -8.77
C LYS A 129 -18.75 7.43 -8.30
N GLY A 130 -19.14 8.65 -8.65
CA GLY A 130 -20.51 9.10 -8.43
C GLY A 130 -21.53 8.22 -9.15
N LYS A 131 -22.63 7.89 -8.48
CA LYS A 131 -23.75 7.14 -9.06
C LYS A 131 -24.88 8.09 -9.39
N THR A 132 -25.52 7.88 -10.54
CA THR A 132 -26.75 8.60 -10.89
C THR A 132 -27.87 8.17 -9.95
N GLY A 133 -28.56 9.11 -9.31
CA GLY A 133 -29.62 8.80 -8.35
C GLY A 133 -29.85 9.92 -7.34
N LYS A 134 -30.39 9.56 -6.17
CA LYS A 134 -30.57 10.52 -5.06
C LYS A 134 -29.23 11.01 -4.56
N THR A 135 -29.09 12.30 -4.37
CA THR A 135 -27.92 12.90 -3.76
C THR A 135 -27.73 12.38 -2.34
N THR A 136 -26.62 11.74 -2.08
CA THR A 136 -26.22 11.29 -0.74
C THR A 136 -25.04 12.13 -0.27
N VAL A 137 -25.14 12.68 0.92
CA VAL A 137 -24.06 13.41 1.56
C VAL A 137 -23.56 12.55 2.73
N SER A 138 -22.29 12.17 2.69
CA SER A 138 -21.63 11.43 3.78
C SER A 138 -20.50 12.27 4.34
N TYR A 139 -20.40 12.32 5.65
CA TYR A 139 -19.30 12.98 6.36
C TYR A 139 -18.61 11.95 7.25
N ASN A 140 -17.32 11.76 7.04
CA ASN A 140 -16.48 10.91 7.87
C ASN A 140 -15.35 11.74 8.46
N ALA A 141 -15.18 11.69 9.78
CA ALA A 141 -14.09 12.33 10.49
C ALA A 141 -13.34 11.28 11.31
N THR A 142 -12.03 11.19 11.10
CA THR A 142 -11.17 10.28 11.87
C THR A 142 -10.13 11.10 12.63
N PHE A 143 -10.10 10.93 13.95
CA PHE A 143 -9.11 11.53 14.84
C PHE A 143 -8.17 10.42 15.31
N SER A 144 -6.88 10.56 15.08
CA SER A 144 -5.88 9.60 15.54
C SER A 144 -4.76 10.30 16.31
N TRP A 145 -4.33 9.68 17.41
CA TRP A 145 -3.17 10.10 18.19
C TRP A 145 -2.10 9.04 18.08
N SER A 146 -0.90 9.47 17.66
CA SER A 146 0.27 8.60 17.61
C SER A 146 1.27 9.07 18.66
N SER A 147 1.74 8.14 19.48
CA SER A 147 2.81 8.37 20.45
C SER A 147 3.90 7.33 20.31
N LEU A 148 5.14 7.71 20.65
CA LEU A 148 6.24 6.76 20.71
C LEU A 148 5.98 5.76 21.84
N LEU A 149 5.97 4.47 21.49
CA LEU A 149 5.77 3.38 22.45
C LEU A 149 7.00 3.17 23.34
N ALA A 150 8.19 3.41 22.81
CA ALA A 150 9.44 3.34 23.53
C ALA A 150 10.35 4.51 23.12
N LYS A 151 10.89 5.21 24.08
CA LYS A 151 11.94 6.20 23.90
C LYS A 151 13.25 5.55 24.32
N LEU A 152 14.23 5.52 23.43
CA LEU A 152 15.58 5.10 23.78
C LEU A 152 16.19 6.15 24.71
N ASP A 153 16.51 5.77 25.93
CA ASP A 153 17.35 6.59 26.81
C ASP A 153 18.78 6.51 26.29
N LEU A 154 19.17 7.51 25.54
CA LEU A 154 20.54 7.65 25.05
C LEU A 154 21.38 8.31 26.15
N VAL A 155 22.61 7.81 26.31
CA VAL A 155 23.61 8.41 27.21
C VAL A 155 23.92 9.81 26.71
N ASP A 156 24.05 10.76 27.61
CA ASP A 156 24.45 12.13 27.28
C ASP A 156 25.89 12.18 26.72
N ALA A 157 26.30 13.33 26.18
CA ALA A 157 27.58 13.46 25.51
C ALA A 157 28.78 13.20 26.50
N TYR A 158 28.61 13.52 27.76
CA TYR A 158 29.64 13.28 28.79
C TYR A 158 29.75 11.77 29.09
N GLY A 159 28.66 11.11 29.33
CA GLY A 159 28.59 9.66 29.55
C GLY A 159 29.12 8.87 28.37
N TYR A 160 28.77 9.29 27.13
CA TYR A 160 29.34 8.69 25.93
C TYR A 160 30.85 8.82 25.85
N ALA A 161 31.39 10.01 26.10
CA ALA A 161 32.84 10.25 26.09
C ALA A 161 33.55 9.44 27.18
N TYR A 162 32.94 9.32 28.35
CA TYR A 162 33.48 8.50 29.45
C TYR A 162 33.54 7.02 29.08
N LEU A 163 32.43 6.45 28.60
CA LEU A 163 32.36 5.05 28.18
C LEU A 163 33.28 4.75 27.00
N TYR A 164 33.41 5.67 26.06
CA TYR A 164 34.34 5.55 24.93
C TYR A 164 35.78 5.50 25.38
N ASN A 165 36.22 6.38 26.30
CA ASN A 165 37.56 6.39 26.85
C ASN A 165 37.86 5.11 27.65
N GLU A 166 36.90 4.62 28.42
CA GLU A 166 37.06 3.38 29.18
C GLU A 166 37.22 2.17 28.25
N ALA A 167 36.43 2.11 27.17
CA ALA A 167 36.53 1.05 26.14
C ALA A 167 37.84 1.11 25.35
N TYR A 168 38.49 2.28 25.26
CA TYR A 168 39.78 2.45 24.58
C TYR A 168 40.99 2.13 25.44
N LEU A 169 40.83 2.18 26.77
CA LEU A 169 41.91 1.91 27.74
C LEU A 169 41.95 0.45 28.20
N ASN A 170 40.91 -0.36 27.91
CA ASN A 170 40.84 -1.81 28.14
C ASN A 170 41.16 -2.60 26.87
#